data_102ff4af155da8da753b210e70a35762
#
_entry.id   102ff4af155da8da753b210e70a35762
#
_cell.length_a   1.000
_cell.length_b   1.000
_cell.length_c   1.000
_cell.angle_alpha   90.00
_cell.angle_beta   90.00
_cell.angle_gamma   90.00
#
_symmetry.space_group_name_H-M   'P 1'
#
loop_
_entity.id
_entity.type
_entity.pdbx_description
1 polymer ?
#
loop_
_entity_poly.entity_id
_entity_poly.type
_entity_poly.pdbx_seq_one_letter_code
_entity_poly.pdbx_strand_id
1 'polypeptide(L)'
;MKKESLNIIKNIYAKGGNIIQYLKDSGNLKNNTDEIIMISYDLQSGNYIKYVKENPEFNEKYTLAVSKIFNKIGIKCNSILEVGVGEATTLANLIPKLQNIPKKIYGFDLAWSRVRYALEYMKKKNILNTFLFTGDLFNIPLADDSIDIVYTSHSIEPNRGREKEALLELMRITKKYLILLEPGYEFASAEAQKRMEKHGYIKNLYSSAISLGLKVIEHRLFDIYSNPLNPTGLMIIEKDPKNNKDVHNPLICPITKTPLELIRNSFFTKEGLLVYPIIDGVPCLLRDNAIIATHYVDNFENI
;
A
#
# COMPACT_ATOMS: atom_id res chain seq x y z
N MET A 1 -5.97 -15.75 -17.57
CA MET A 1 -6.41 -16.95 -16.81
C MET A 1 -7.83 -17.34 -17.22
N LYS A 2 -8.15 -18.64 -17.39
CA LYS A 2 -9.58 -19.08 -17.33
C LYS A 2 -10.07 -18.65 -15.95
N LYS A 3 -11.11 -17.84 -15.88
CA LYS A 3 -11.72 -17.46 -14.59
C LYS A 3 -12.28 -18.71 -13.93
N GLU A 4 -11.43 -19.45 -13.23
CA GLU A 4 -11.91 -20.43 -12.28
C GLU A 4 -12.76 -19.70 -11.27
N SER A 5 -13.85 -20.32 -10.88
CA SER A 5 -14.74 -19.72 -9.88
C SER A 5 -13.91 -19.39 -8.64
N LEU A 6 -13.90 -18.12 -8.20
CA LEU A 6 -13.24 -17.69 -6.96
C LEU A 6 -13.70 -18.53 -5.75
N ASN A 7 -14.87 -19.17 -5.82
CA ASN A 7 -15.35 -20.12 -4.82
C ASN A 7 -14.46 -21.37 -4.72
N ILE A 8 -13.90 -21.87 -5.82
CA ILE A 8 -12.96 -23.01 -5.78
C ILE A 8 -11.71 -22.60 -5.03
N ILE A 9 -11.15 -21.44 -5.36
CA ILE A 9 -9.94 -20.89 -4.72
C ILE A 9 -10.19 -20.64 -3.23
N LYS A 10 -11.36 -20.07 -2.88
CA LYS A 10 -11.79 -19.89 -1.49
C LYS A 10 -11.88 -21.20 -0.72
N ASN A 11 -12.37 -22.28 -1.34
CA ASN A 11 -12.43 -23.60 -0.73
C ASN A 11 -11.04 -24.21 -0.53
N ILE A 12 -10.11 -24.01 -1.47
CA ILE A 12 -8.69 -24.41 -1.32
C ILE A 12 -8.07 -23.71 -0.12
N TYR A 13 -8.28 -22.40 -0.01
CA TYR A 13 -7.80 -21.61 1.13
C TYR A 13 -8.36 -22.09 2.45
N ALA A 14 -9.68 -22.31 2.53
CA ALA A 14 -10.36 -22.78 3.74
C ALA A 14 -9.86 -24.15 4.23
N LYS A 15 -9.33 -24.97 3.31
CA LYS A 15 -8.67 -26.26 3.62
C LYS A 15 -7.16 -26.14 3.89
N GLY A 16 -6.62 -24.92 4.03
CA GLY A 16 -5.20 -24.67 4.29
C GLY A 16 -4.29 -24.81 3.06
N GLY A 17 -4.84 -24.85 1.85
CA GLY A 17 -4.06 -24.95 0.62
C GLY A 17 -3.29 -23.64 0.30
N ASN A 18 -2.15 -23.78 -0.38
CA ASN A 18 -1.34 -22.65 -0.84
C ASN A 18 -1.94 -22.06 -2.13
N ILE A 19 -2.67 -20.94 -2.00
CA ILE A 19 -3.37 -20.28 -3.10
C ILE A 19 -2.40 -19.77 -4.16
N ILE A 20 -1.31 -19.14 -3.75
CA ILE A 20 -0.32 -18.58 -4.67
C ILE A 20 0.27 -19.68 -5.55
N GLN A 21 0.64 -20.81 -4.95
CA GLN A 21 1.17 -21.94 -5.70
C GLN A 21 0.11 -22.52 -6.64
N TYR A 22 -1.11 -22.73 -6.15
CA TYR A 22 -2.23 -23.24 -6.96
C TYR A 22 -2.51 -22.33 -8.18
N LEU A 23 -2.56 -21.02 -7.99
CA LEU A 23 -2.81 -20.08 -9.08
C LEU A 23 -1.65 -20.01 -10.07
N LYS A 24 -0.42 -20.11 -9.60
CA LYS A 24 0.77 -20.19 -10.47
C LYS A 24 0.75 -21.46 -11.32
N ASP A 25 0.46 -22.60 -10.72
CA ASP A 25 0.42 -23.89 -11.40
C ASP A 25 -0.71 -23.93 -12.44
N SER A 26 -1.91 -23.45 -12.07
CA SER A 26 -3.06 -23.35 -12.99
C SER A 26 -2.81 -22.42 -14.18
N GLY A 27 -2.05 -21.34 -13.97
CA GLY A 27 -1.68 -20.39 -15.01
C GLY A 27 -0.39 -20.69 -15.75
N ASN A 28 0.35 -21.74 -15.36
CA ASN A 28 1.71 -22.04 -15.83
C ASN A 28 2.65 -20.82 -15.69
N LEU A 29 2.59 -20.13 -14.54
CA LEU A 29 3.30 -18.88 -14.26
C LEU A 29 4.51 -19.15 -13.36
N LYS A 30 5.65 -18.55 -13.70
CA LYS A 30 6.87 -18.62 -12.88
C LYS A 30 6.88 -17.60 -11.73
N ASN A 31 6.33 -16.41 -11.97
CA ASN A 31 6.32 -15.29 -11.01
C ASN A 31 4.91 -14.98 -10.51
N ASN A 32 4.82 -14.23 -9.44
CA ASN A 32 3.57 -13.64 -8.99
C ASN A 32 3.12 -12.57 -9.99
N THR A 33 1.81 -12.52 -10.27
CA THR A 33 1.17 -11.43 -11.02
C THR A 33 0.33 -10.61 -10.06
N ASP A 34 0.01 -9.37 -10.44
CA ASP A 34 -0.83 -8.49 -9.63
C ASP A 34 -2.20 -9.15 -9.33
N GLU A 35 -2.76 -9.92 -10.29
CA GLU A 35 -3.99 -10.70 -10.10
C GLU A 35 -3.84 -11.81 -9.05
N ILE A 36 -2.73 -12.57 -9.08
CA ILE A 36 -2.45 -13.61 -8.07
C ILE A 36 -2.30 -12.98 -6.69
N ILE A 37 -1.57 -11.87 -6.60
CA ILE A 37 -1.36 -11.13 -5.36
C ILE A 37 -2.71 -10.65 -4.84
N MET A 38 -3.50 -9.97 -5.67
CA MET A 38 -4.82 -9.44 -5.31
C MET A 38 -5.75 -10.54 -4.78
N ILE A 39 -5.94 -11.63 -5.51
CA ILE A 39 -6.82 -12.74 -5.10
C ILE A 39 -6.35 -13.35 -3.77
N SER A 40 -5.05 -13.58 -3.63
CA SER A 40 -4.50 -14.20 -2.43
C SER A 40 -4.68 -13.32 -1.20
N TYR A 41 -4.42 -12.03 -1.31
CA TYR A 41 -4.55 -11.10 -0.20
C TYR A 41 -6.00 -10.78 0.12
N ASP A 42 -6.88 -10.72 -0.88
CA ASP A 42 -8.32 -10.53 -0.64
C ASP A 42 -8.91 -11.69 0.16
N LEU A 43 -8.58 -12.93 -0.20
CA LEU A 43 -9.02 -14.13 0.53
C LEU A 43 -8.47 -14.23 1.97
N GLN A 44 -7.31 -13.63 2.23
CA GLN A 44 -6.67 -13.61 3.55
C GLN A 44 -7.17 -12.47 4.46
N SER A 45 -8.11 -11.66 3.98
CA SER A 45 -8.61 -10.50 4.73
C SER A 45 -9.23 -10.90 6.07
N GLY A 46 -8.94 -10.10 7.13
CA GLY A 46 -9.29 -10.38 8.51
C GLY A 46 -8.17 -11.03 9.34
N ASN A 47 -7.17 -11.63 8.69
CA ASN A 47 -6.09 -12.34 9.38
C ASN A 47 -5.13 -11.42 10.14
N TYR A 48 -4.85 -10.22 9.66
CA TYR A 48 -3.95 -9.28 10.36
C TYR A 48 -4.60 -8.71 11.61
N ILE A 49 -5.89 -8.37 11.55
CA ILE A 49 -6.63 -7.93 12.74
C ILE A 49 -6.67 -9.05 13.77
N LYS A 50 -6.89 -10.29 13.34
CA LYS A 50 -6.86 -11.48 14.22
C LYS A 50 -5.47 -11.63 14.86
N TYR A 51 -4.40 -11.58 14.04
CA TYR A 51 -3.03 -11.71 14.53
C TYR A 51 -2.67 -10.64 15.57
N VAL A 52 -3.07 -9.38 15.34
CA VAL A 52 -2.82 -8.29 16.29
C VAL A 52 -3.57 -8.48 17.60
N LYS A 53 -4.80 -9.03 17.55
CA LYS A 53 -5.55 -9.38 18.77
C LYS A 53 -4.88 -10.50 19.57
N GLU A 54 -4.30 -11.48 18.89
CA GLU A 54 -3.61 -12.61 19.50
C GLU A 54 -2.18 -12.24 19.97
N ASN A 55 -1.56 -11.24 19.32
CA ASN A 55 -0.19 -10.80 19.59
C ASN A 55 -0.10 -9.28 19.81
N PRO A 56 -0.83 -8.70 20.79
CA PRO A 56 -0.91 -7.25 20.98
C PRO A 56 0.44 -6.63 21.34
N GLU A 57 1.26 -7.34 22.12
CA GLU A 57 2.58 -6.84 22.54
C GLU A 57 3.55 -6.68 21.36
N PHE A 58 3.51 -7.59 20.39
CA PHE A 58 4.36 -7.48 19.22
C PHE A 58 3.97 -6.24 18.39
N ASN A 59 2.67 -6.06 18.12
CA ASN A 59 2.19 -4.91 17.38
C ASN A 59 2.51 -3.60 18.10
N GLU A 60 2.37 -3.56 19.43
CA GLU A 60 2.73 -2.40 20.26
C GLU A 60 4.21 -2.06 20.14
N LYS A 61 5.10 -3.03 20.30
CA LYS A 61 6.55 -2.86 20.17
C LYS A 61 6.93 -2.40 18.76
N TYR A 62 6.34 -3.03 17.72
CA TYR A 62 6.60 -2.68 16.33
C TYR A 62 6.20 -1.24 16.03
N THR A 63 4.95 -0.86 16.33
CA THR A 63 4.46 0.49 16.03
C THR A 63 5.12 1.57 16.88
N LEU A 64 5.55 1.25 18.11
CA LEU A 64 6.38 2.14 18.93
C LEU A 64 7.76 2.34 18.30
N ALA A 65 8.40 1.29 17.79
CA ALA A 65 9.69 1.42 17.11
C ALA A 65 9.56 2.24 15.82
N VAL A 66 8.50 2.02 15.03
CA VAL A 66 8.19 2.81 13.83
C VAL A 66 7.95 4.28 14.21
N SER A 67 7.16 4.57 15.26
CA SER A 67 6.89 5.95 15.69
C SER A 67 8.16 6.72 16.09
N LYS A 68 9.16 6.03 16.66
CA LYS A 68 10.45 6.65 16.99
C LYS A 68 11.18 7.15 15.73
N ILE A 69 11.07 6.43 14.61
CA ILE A 69 11.64 6.85 13.34
C ILE A 69 10.97 8.14 12.87
N PHE A 70 9.64 8.17 12.84
CA PHE A 70 8.87 9.35 12.44
C PHE A 70 9.15 10.55 13.33
N ASN A 71 9.18 10.34 14.65
CA ASN A 71 9.45 11.41 15.62
C ASN A 71 10.89 11.95 15.52
N LYS A 72 11.87 11.06 15.20
CA LYS A 72 13.29 11.46 14.98
C LYS A 72 13.45 12.33 13.73
N ILE A 73 12.72 12.06 12.67
CA ILE A 73 12.70 12.88 11.47
C ILE A 73 12.18 14.30 11.78
N GLY A 74 11.38 14.47 12.84
CA GLY A 74 11.10 15.75 13.48
C GLY A 74 10.29 16.76 12.67
N ILE A 75 9.72 16.34 11.54
CA ILE A 75 9.08 17.23 10.59
C ILE A 75 7.60 17.43 10.96
N LYS A 76 7.15 18.68 10.89
CA LYS A 76 5.71 18.97 10.77
C LYS A 76 5.21 18.32 9.48
N CYS A 77 4.56 17.16 9.63
CA CYS A 77 3.97 16.39 8.56
C CYS A 77 2.48 16.75 8.48
N ASN A 78 2.04 17.27 7.34
CA ASN A 78 0.62 17.53 7.10
C ASN A 78 -0.09 16.30 6.56
N SER A 79 0.63 15.43 5.86
CA SER A 79 0.07 14.23 5.23
C SER A 79 0.99 13.01 5.38
N ILE A 80 0.37 11.86 5.61
CA ILE A 80 1.02 10.54 5.67
C ILE A 80 0.26 9.56 4.79
N LEU A 81 0.99 8.65 4.14
CA LEU A 81 0.41 7.54 3.39
C LEU A 81 1.08 6.23 3.78
N GLU A 82 0.29 5.22 4.14
CA GLU A 82 0.73 3.82 4.14
C GLU A 82 0.38 3.15 2.82
N VAL A 83 1.40 2.67 2.13
CA VAL A 83 1.27 1.91 0.89
C VAL A 83 1.17 0.43 1.22
N GLY A 84 0.17 -0.26 0.64
CA GLY A 84 -0.16 -1.62 1.03
C GLY A 84 -0.68 -1.68 2.48
N VAL A 85 -1.63 -0.79 2.80
CA VAL A 85 -2.16 -0.59 4.16
C VAL A 85 -2.77 -1.85 4.77
N GLY A 86 -3.10 -2.85 3.96
CA GLY A 86 -3.76 -4.06 4.39
C GLY A 86 -5.04 -3.75 5.17
N GLU A 87 -5.09 -4.21 6.41
CA GLU A 87 -6.21 -3.98 7.34
C GLU A 87 -5.94 -2.80 8.29
N ALA A 88 -5.00 -1.91 7.94
CA ALA A 88 -4.56 -0.74 8.70
C ALA A 88 -4.06 -1.04 10.12
N THR A 89 -3.59 -2.25 10.39
CA THR A 89 -3.14 -2.64 11.74
C THR A 89 -1.85 -1.92 12.15
N THR A 90 -1.00 -1.53 11.21
CA THR A 90 0.16 -0.68 11.47
C THR A 90 -0.26 0.77 11.58
N LEU A 91 -0.95 1.32 10.58
CA LEU A 91 -1.36 2.72 10.54
C LEU A 91 -2.17 3.13 11.78
N ALA A 92 -3.21 2.37 12.12
CA ALA A 92 -4.10 2.67 13.23
C ALA A 92 -3.40 2.68 14.61
N ASN A 93 -2.37 1.84 14.78
CA ASN A 93 -1.62 1.79 16.02
C ASN A 93 -0.39 2.71 16.03
N LEU A 94 0.06 3.18 14.86
CA LEU A 94 1.15 4.15 14.71
C LEU A 94 0.67 5.59 15.00
N ILE A 95 -0.45 6.02 14.39
CA ILE A 95 -0.93 7.40 14.45
C ILE A 95 -0.99 7.97 15.87
N PRO A 96 -1.55 7.26 16.88
CA PRO A 96 -1.61 7.79 18.26
C PRO A 96 -0.24 7.98 18.94
N LYS A 97 0.82 7.37 18.38
CA LYS A 97 2.18 7.42 18.93
C LYS A 97 3.05 8.52 18.31
N LEU A 98 2.52 9.22 17.31
CA LEU A 98 3.23 10.31 16.65
C LEU A 98 3.13 11.58 17.50
N GLN A 99 4.26 12.28 17.70
CA GLN A 99 4.30 13.58 18.39
C GLN A 99 3.52 14.65 17.63
N ASN A 100 3.56 14.59 16.28
CA ASN A 100 2.81 15.47 15.41
C ASN A 100 1.84 14.63 14.58
N ILE A 101 0.57 14.60 14.95
CA ILE A 101 -0.46 13.84 14.22
C ILE A 101 -0.73 14.54 12.88
N PRO A 102 -0.59 13.83 11.75
CA PRO A 102 -0.87 14.39 10.43
C PRO A 102 -2.33 14.82 10.28
N LYS A 103 -2.57 15.93 9.57
CA LYS A 103 -3.92 16.41 9.29
C LYS A 103 -4.67 15.52 8.30
N LYS A 104 -3.92 14.89 7.39
CA LYS A 104 -4.44 14.01 6.33
C LYS A 104 -3.74 12.66 6.41
N ILE A 105 -4.51 11.60 6.57
CA ILE A 105 -4.04 10.23 6.72
C ILE A 105 -4.60 9.43 5.55
N TYR A 106 -3.70 8.87 4.75
CA TYR A 106 -4.05 8.07 3.57
C TYR A 106 -3.56 6.65 3.73
N GLY A 107 -4.23 5.74 3.06
CA GLY A 107 -3.78 4.37 2.90
C GLY A 107 -4.43 3.72 1.69
N PHE A 108 -3.71 2.84 1.01
CA PHE A 108 -4.33 2.03 -0.02
C PHE A 108 -3.80 0.59 0.01
N ASP A 109 -4.61 -0.30 -0.53
CA ASP A 109 -4.22 -1.69 -0.80
C ASP A 109 -4.80 -2.11 -2.15
N LEU A 110 -4.23 -3.14 -2.75
CA LEU A 110 -4.72 -3.71 -4.00
C LEU A 110 -6.05 -4.45 -3.78
N ALA A 111 -6.23 -5.07 -2.60
CA ALA A 111 -7.36 -5.92 -2.25
C ALA A 111 -8.50 -5.13 -1.60
N TRP A 112 -9.68 -5.14 -2.21
CA TRP A 112 -10.85 -4.42 -1.73
C TRP A 112 -11.26 -4.84 -0.31
N SER A 113 -11.30 -6.15 -0.04
CA SER A 113 -11.71 -6.67 1.27
C SER A 113 -10.77 -6.20 2.39
N ARG A 114 -9.47 -6.08 2.13
CA ARG A 114 -8.52 -5.52 3.10
C ARG A 114 -8.82 -4.07 3.43
N VAL A 115 -9.03 -3.23 2.41
CA VAL A 115 -9.40 -1.82 2.62
C VAL A 115 -10.72 -1.71 3.38
N ARG A 116 -11.70 -2.57 3.09
CA ARG A 116 -12.97 -2.59 3.81
C ARG A 116 -12.79 -2.94 5.30
N TYR A 117 -11.94 -3.92 5.62
CA TYR A 117 -11.55 -4.22 7.00
C TYR A 117 -10.78 -3.07 7.65
N ALA A 118 -9.89 -2.41 6.90
CA ALA A 118 -9.12 -1.27 7.37
C ALA A 118 -10.02 -0.10 7.81
N LEU A 119 -11.04 0.25 7.02
CA LEU A 119 -12.02 1.28 7.38
C LEU A 119 -12.68 1.00 8.73
N GLU A 120 -13.15 -0.23 8.95
CA GLU A 120 -13.76 -0.62 10.23
C GLU A 120 -12.75 -0.61 11.39
N TYR A 121 -11.50 -1.02 11.13
CA TYR A 121 -10.46 -1.03 12.15
C TYR A 121 -10.07 0.38 12.56
N MET A 122 -9.88 1.31 11.61
CA MET A 122 -9.60 2.73 11.86
C MET A 122 -10.73 3.38 12.66
N LYS A 123 -12.00 3.13 12.26
CA LYS A 123 -13.18 3.61 12.98
C LYS A 123 -13.22 3.12 14.42
N LYS A 124 -12.93 1.83 14.68
CA LYS A 124 -12.85 1.26 16.04
C LYS A 124 -11.74 1.87 16.89
N LYS A 125 -10.69 2.39 16.27
CA LYS A 125 -9.58 3.10 16.91
C LYS A 125 -9.84 4.61 17.05
N ASN A 126 -11.04 5.10 16.67
CA ASN A 126 -11.43 6.52 16.67
C ASN A 126 -10.52 7.41 15.81
N ILE A 127 -9.95 6.87 14.74
CA ILE A 127 -9.14 7.62 13.77
C ILE A 127 -10.02 7.88 12.55
N LEU A 128 -10.75 9.00 12.56
CA LEU A 128 -11.80 9.29 11.57
C LEU A 128 -11.32 10.13 10.38
N ASN A 129 -10.19 10.84 10.52
CA ASN A 129 -9.66 11.72 9.47
C ASN A 129 -8.76 10.94 8.51
N THR A 130 -9.31 9.87 7.90
CA THR A 130 -8.58 8.95 7.04
C THR A 130 -9.27 8.81 5.69
N PHE A 131 -8.48 8.67 4.65
CA PHE A 131 -8.93 8.34 3.31
C PHE A 131 -8.25 7.04 2.85
N LEU A 132 -9.02 5.95 2.84
CA LEU A 132 -8.55 4.63 2.45
C LEU A 132 -9.23 4.21 1.14
N PHE A 133 -8.46 3.65 0.20
CA PHE A 133 -8.94 3.32 -1.14
C PHE A 133 -8.23 2.10 -1.73
N THR A 134 -8.78 1.50 -2.78
CA THR A 134 -8.02 0.50 -3.56
C THR A 134 -7.10 1.20 -4.53
N GLY A 135 -5.84 0.76 -4.60
CA GLY A 135 -4.81 1.34 -5.48
C GLY A 135 -3.73 0.32 -5.82
N ASP A 136 -3.02 0.61 -6.90
CA ASP A 136 -1.89 -0.17 -7.39
C ASP A 136 -0.58 0.56 -7.04
N LEU A 137 0.37 -0.17 -6.43
CA LEU A 137 1.72 0.33 -6.08
C LEU A 137 2.46 0.90 -7.31
N PHE A 138 2.22 0.35 -8.48
CA PHE A 138 2.91 0.74 -9.71
C PHE A 138 2.18 1.80 -10.52
N ASN A 139 1.00 2.22 -10.03
CA ASN A 139 0.18 3.25 -10.67
C ASN A 139 -0.69 3.95 -9.64
N ILE A 140 -0.05 4.61 -8.67
CA ILE A 140 -0.71 5.23 -7.53
C ILE A 140 -1.57 6.41 -7.98
N PRO A 141 -2.87 6.46 -7.62
CA PRO A 141 -3.79 7.52 -8.03
C PRO A 141 -3.62 8.81 -7.18
N LEU A 142 -2.39 9.24 -7.00
CA LEU A 142 -1.99 10.45 -6.27
C LEU A 142 -1.05 11.29 -7.12
N ALA A 143 -1.18 12.60 -7.03
CA ALA A 143 -0.35 13.57 -7.76
C ALA A 143 1.11 13.55 -7.29
N ASP A 144 2.00 14.06 -8.13
CA ASP A 144 3.42 14.21 -7.82
C ASP A 144 3.61 15.13 -6.60
N ASP A 145 4.62 14.83 -5.77
CA ASP A 145 4.99 15.63 -4.59
C ASP A 145 3.81 15.97 -3.65
N SER A 146 2.83 15.06 -3.54
CA SER A 146 1.55 15.35 -2.86
C SER A 146 1.48 14.90 -1.41
N ILE A 147 2.33 13.97 -0.98
CA ILE A 147 2.31 13.37 0.36
C ILE A 147 3.63 13.65 1.07
N ASP A 148 3.57 14.29 2.25
CA ASP A 148 4.78 14.65 3.01
C ASP A 148 5.62 13.42 3.37
N ILE A 149 5.00 12.40 3.96
CA ILE A 149 5.67 11.13 4.31
C ILE A 149 4.89 9.97 3.70
N VAL A 150 5.57 9.21 2.86
CA VAL A 150 5.09 7.93 2.33
C VAL A 150 5.86 6.82 3.04
N TYR A 151 5.17 5.77 3.48
CA TYR A 151 5.85 4.62 4.04
C TYR A 151 5.22 3.30 3.59
N THR A 152 6.03 2.25 3.66
CA THR A 152 5.63 0.87 3.38
C THR A 152 5.96 0.00 4.59
N SER A 153 5.20 -1.08 4.77
CA SER A 153 5.49 -2.11 5.77
C SER A 153 5.17 -3.49 5.18
N HIS A 154 6.18 -4.16 4.61
CA HIS A 154 6.06 -5.44 3.91
C HIS A 154 5.04 -5.44 2.75
N SER A 155 4.94 -4.32 2.01
CA SER A 155 4.02 -4.17 0.89
C SER A 155 4.68 -4.34 -0.47
N ILE A 156 5.98 -3.99 -0.59
CA ILE A 156 6.74 -4.23 -1.82
C ILE A 156 7.20 -5.70 -1.90
N GLU A 157 7.26 -6.36 -0.77
CA GLU A 157 7.78 -7.71 -0.56
C GLU A 157 7.51 -8.72 -1.69
N PRO A 158 6.27 -8.91 -2.20
CA PRO A 158 5.97 -9.95 -3.18
C PRO A 158 6.35 -9.60 -4.62
N ASN A 159 6.97 -8.43 -4.87
CA ASN A 159 7.16 -7.84 -6.20
C ASN A 159 8.62 -7.91 -6.67
N ARG A 160 9.28 -9.06 -6.49
CA ARG A 160 10.68 -9.27 -6.90
C ARG A 160 10.93 -8.91 -8.36
N GLY A 161 11.97 -8.12 -8.58
CA GLY A 161 12.40 -7.69 -9.90
C GLY A 161 11.75 -6.38 -10.36
N ARG A 162 10.81 -5.83 -9.58
CA ARG A 162 10.15 -4.55 -9.86
C ARG A 162 10.54 -3.45 -8.84
N GLU A 163 11.66 -3.63 -8.11
CA GLU A 163 12.09 -2.73 -7.06
C GLU A 163 12.31 -1.30 -7.57
N LYS A 164 12.91 -1.13 -8.76
CA LYS A 164 13.11 0.19 -9.37
C LYS A 164 11.79 0.86 -9.75
N GLU A 165 10.86 0.11 -10.33
CA GLU A 165 9.55 0.61 -10.71
C GLU A 165 8.77 1.09 -9.48
N ALA A 166 8.77 0.28 -8.40
CA ALA A 166 8.15 0.65 -7.14
C ALA A 166 8.76 1.93 -6.55
N LEU A 167 10.10 2.01 -6.49
CA LEU A 167 10.80 3.17 -5.96
C LEU A 167 10.50 4.45 -6.76
N LEU A 168 10.46 4.37 -8.09
CA LEU A 168 10.14 5.53 -8.93
C LEU A 168 8.72 6.04 -8.66
N GLU A 169 7.74 5.15 -8.56
CA GLU A 169 6.35 5.54 -8.32
C GLU A 169 6.14 6.07 -6.89
N LEU A 170 6.74 5.42 -5.89
CA LEU A 170 6.73 5.90 -4.51
C LEU A 170 7.39 7.28 -4.39
N MET A 171 8.56 7.47 -5.02
CA MET A 171 9.26 8.75 -5.04
C MET A 171 8.48 9.82 -5.81
N ARG A 172 7.73 9.47 -6.84
CA ARG A 172 6.89 10.42 -7.56
C ARG A 172 5.91 11.14 -6.63
N ILE A 173 5.18 10.38 -5.80
CA ILE A 173 4.15 10.92 -4.91
C ILE A 173 4.71 11.50 -3.60
N THR A 174 5.92 11.08 -3.20
CA THR A 174 6.58 11.55 -1.98
C THR A 174 7.01 13.00 -2.11
N LYS A 175 6.72 13.83 -1.10
CA LYS A 175 7.15 15.22 -1.03
C LYS A 175 8.45 15.40 -0.23
N LYS A 176 8.61 14.69 0.89
CA LYS A 176 9.74 14.88 1.81
C LYS A 176 10.50 13.59 2.12
N TYR A 177 9.81 12.57 2.62
CA TYR A 177 10.44 11.32 3.05
C TYR A 177 9.68 10.10 2.56
N LEU A 178 10.46 9.12 2.06
CA LEU A 178 10.00 7.77 1.82
C LEU A 178 10.66 6.85 2.86
N ILE A 179 9.85 6.15 3.65
CA ILE A 179 10.30 5.23 4.71
C ILE A 179 9.89 3.81 4.31
N LEU A 180 10.86 2.93 4.13
CA LEU A 180 10.63 1.57 3.68
C LEU A 180 10.99 0.60 4.82
N LEU A 181 9.99 -0.14 5.27
CA LEU A 181 10.11 -1.24 6.24
C LEU A 181 9.79 -2.54 5.49
N GLU A 182 10.79 -3.04 4.77
CA GLU A 182 10.64 -4.13 3.81
C GLU A 182 11.62 -5.27 4.13
N PRO A 183 11.50 -6.46 3.50
CA PRO A 183 12.46 -7.54 3.69
C PRO A 183 13.91 -7.08 3.51
N GLY A 184 14.70 -7.21 4.58
CA GLY A 184 16.11 -6.83 4.59
C GLY A 184 17.00 -7.97 4.10
N TYR A 185 16.96 -8.25 2.79
CA TYR A 185 17.70 -9.37 2.18
C TYR A 185 19.19 -9.33 2.50
N GLU A 186 19.80 -8.14 2.49
CA GLU A 186 21.23 -7.92 2.76
C GLU A 186 21.60 -8.24 4.22
N PHE A 187 20.64 -8.19 5.13
CA PHE A 187 20.81 -8.45 6.56
C PHE A 187 20.41 -9.88 6.97
N ALA A 188 19.86 -10.65 6.01
CA ALA A 188 19.29 -11.95 6.25
C ALA A 188 20.37 -13.05 6.28
N SER A 189 20.16 -14.09 7.11
CA SER A 189 20.99 -15.30 7.06
C SER A 189 20.86 -16.02 5.72
N ALA A 190 21.82 -16.87 5.37
CA ALA A 190 21.78 -17.65 4.13
C ALA A 190 20.51 -18.52 4.01
N GLU A 191 19.98 -19.03 5.12
CA GLU A 191 18.72 -19.76 5.17
C GLU A 191 17.53 -18.84 4.87
N ALA A 192 17.49 -17.66 5.51
CA ALA A 192 16.46 -16.66 5.27
C ALA A 192 16.48 -16.17 3.81
N GLN A 193 17.66 -15.91 3.24
CA GLN A 193 17.80 -15.52 1.83
C GLN A 193 17.23 -16.57 0.90
N LYS A 194 17.53 -17.86 1.09
CA LYS A 194 16.96 -18.95 0.28
C LYS A 194 15.43 -19.00 0.39
N ARG A 195 14.89 -18.80 1.60
CA ARG A 195 13.45 -18.76 1.81
C ARG A 195 12.83 -17.55 1.08
N MET A 196 13.39 -16.35 1.22
CA MET A 196 12.92 -15.13 0.56
C MET A 196 12.94 -15.30 -0.97
N GLU A 197 14.00 -15.91 -1.51
CA GLU A 197 14.09 -16.20 -2.94
C GLU A 197 13.02 -17.19 -3.41
N LYS A 198 12.74 -18.24 -2.65
CA LYS A 198 11.68 -19.22 -2.95
C LYS A 198 10.30 -18.57 -2.99
N HIS A 199 10.04 -17.61 -2.13
CA HIS A 199 8.77 -16.88 -2.07
C HIS A 199 8.65 -15.74 -3.09
N GLY A 200 9.73 -15.42 -3.82
CA GLY A 200 9.73 -14.33 -4.79
C GLY A 200 9.73 -12.94 -4.14
N TYR A 201 10.37 -12.83 -2.95
CA TYR A 201 10.50 -11.55 -2.25
C TYR A 201 11.57 -10.68 -2.89
N ILE A 202 11.41 -9.36 -2.72
CA ILE A 202 12.40 -8.36 -3.16
C ILE A 202 13.77 -8.63 -2.51
N LYS A 203 14.84 -8.28 -3.21
CA LYS A 203 16.22 -8.44 -2.71
C LYS A 203 17.18 -7.31 -3.08
N ASN A 204 16.82 -6.47 -4.03
CA ASN A 204 17.70 -5.44 -4.59
C ASN A 204 17.20 -4.01 -4.27
N LEU A 205 16.43 -3.84 -3.18
CA LEU A 205 15.78 -2.57 -2.90
C LEU A 205 16.80 -1.44 -2.67
N TYR A 206 17.81 -1.68 -1.83
CA TYR A 206 18.87 -0.71 -1.56
C TYR A 206 19.71 -0.42 -2.80
N SER A 207 20.22 -1.44 -3.49
CA SER A 207 21.00 -1.24 -4.71
C SER A 207 20.21 -0.54 -5.82
N SER A 208 18.91 -0.78 -5.89
CA SER A 208 18.01 -0.07 -6.80
C SER A 208 17.89 1.40 -6.44
N ALA A 209 17.72 1.74 -5.15
CA ALA A 209 17.67 3.13 -4.70
C ALA A 209 18.98 3.89 -5.04
N ILE A 210 20.13 3.28 -4.76
CA ILE A 210 21.43 3.88 -5.09
C ILE A 210 21.59 4.06 -6.62
N SER A 211 21.21 3.05 -7.42
CA SER A 211 21.31 3.13 -8.90
C SER A 211 20.40 4.21 -9.51
N LEU A 212 19.33 4.59 -8.82
CA LEU A 212 18.42 5.68 -9.19
C LEU A 212 18.91 7.05 -8.69
N GLY A 213 20.04 7.10 -7.97
CA GLY A 213 20.59 8.35 -7.41
C GLY A 213 19.75 8.91 -6.26
N LEU A 214 18.97 8.07 -5.57
CA LEU A 214 18.13 8.53 -4.47
C LEU A 214 18.98 8.83 -3.22
N LYS A 215 18.62 9.87 -2.48
CA LYS A 215 19.31 10.30 -1.26
C LYS A 215 18.90 9.40 -0.08
N VAL A 216 19.53 8.22 0.04
CA VAL A 216 19.33 7.32 1.17
C VAL A 216 20.08 7.89 2.38
N ILE A 217 19.35 8.25 3.45
CA ILE A 217 19.92 8.81 4.68
C ILE A 217 20.06 7.81 5.81
N GLU A 218 19.34 6.69 5.76
CA GLU A 218 19.47 5.57 6.71
C GLU A 218 19.17 4.25 5.97
N HIS A 219 20.02 3.23 6.18
CA HIS A 219 19.78 1.85 5.74
C HIS A 219 20.40 0.88 6.74
N ARG A 220 19.55 0.07 7.40
CA ARG A 220 19.96 -0.89 8.43
C ARG A 220 18.92 -1.98 8.66
N LEU A 221 19.30 -3.00 9.41
CA LEU A 221 18.34 -3.94 9.97
C LEU A 221 17.38 -3.18 10.92
N PHE A 222 16.08 -3.44 10.83
CA PHE A 222 15.10 -2.91 11.76
C PHE A 222 15.05 -3.76 13.03
N ASP A 223 14.94 -3.12 14.19
CA ASP A 223 15.13 -3.79 15.49
C ASP A 223 14.01 -4.78 15.84
N ILE A 224 12.83 -4.63 15.22
CA ILE A 224 11.62 -5.42 15.54
C ILE A 224 11.11 -6.10 14.27
N TYR A 225 11.16 -7.43 14.26
CA TYR A 225 10.55 -8.27 13.23
C TYR A 225 10.05 -9.58 13.84
N SER A 226 8.97 -10.14 13.30
CA SER A 226 8.31 -11.34 13.85
C SER A 226 8.95 -12.65 13.35
N ASN A 227 9.57 -12.62 12.18
CA ASN A 227 10.08 -13.82 11.54
C ASN A 227 11.58 -13.71 11.25
N PRO A 228 12.45 -14.45 11.95
CA PRO A 228 13.89 -14.44 11.68
C PRO A 228 14.27 -14.86 10.25
N LEU A 229 13.39 -15.63 9.58
CA LEU A 229 13.58 -16.02 8.18
C LEU A 229 13.03 -14.99 7.19
N ASN A 230 12.59 -13.85 7.69
CA ASN A 230 12.20 -12.67 6.90
C ASN A 230 12.45 -11.40 7.71
N PRO A 231 13.72 -11.09 8.03
CA PRO A 231 14.06 -9.91 8.83
C PRO A 231 13.65 -8.64 8.08
N THR A 232 13.15 -7.66 8.82
CA THR A 232 12.77 -6.36 8.26
C THR A 232 13.99 -5.46 8.18
N GLY A 233 14.24 -4.87 7.02
CA GLY A 233 15.18 -3.76 6.82
C GLY A 233 14.44 -2.42 6.92
N LEU A 234 15.12 -1.42 7.42
CA LEU A 234 14.70 -0.01 7.37
C LEU A 234 15.53 0.71 6.33
N MET A 235 14.88 1.41 5.40
CA MET A 235 15.53 2.38 4.52
C MET A 235 14.75 3.70 4.53
N ILE A 236 15.46 4.81 4.74
CA ILE A 236 14.88 6.16 4.71
C ILE A 236 15.51 6.93 3.56
N ILE A 237 14.66 7.42 2.68
CA ILE A 237 15.06 8.23 1.53
C ILE A 237 14.49 9.63 1.74
N GLU A 238 15.37 10.62 1.69
CA GLU A 238 14.99 12.04 1.74
C GLU A 238 14.82 12.57 0.32
N LYS A 239 13.80 13.38 0.12
CA LYS A 239 13.52 14.05 -1.14
C LYS A 239 13.44 15.56 -0.92
N ASP A 240 14.19 16.31 -1.74
CA ASP A 240 14.02 17.74 -1.83
C ASP A 240 12.79 18.03 -2.71
N PRO A 241 11.73 18.61 -2.15
CA PRO A 241 10.50 18.81 -2.91
C PRO A 241 10.72 19.82 -4.04
N LYS A 242 10.36 19.43 -5.26
CA LYS A 242 10.35 20.34 -6.42
C LYS A 242 9.31 21.45 -6.26
N ASN A 243 8.24 21.18 -5.52
CA ASN A 243 7.15 22.10 -5.24
C ASN A 243 6.76 22.05 -3.76
N ASN A 244 6.92 23.18 -3.07
CA ASN A 244 6.58 23.31 -1.65
C ASN A 244 5.08 23.61 -1.40
N LYS A 245 4.26 23.78 -2.44
CA LYS A 245 2.82 24.04 -2.27
C LYS A 245 2.11 22.81 -1.73
N ASP A 246 1.22 23.03 -0.79
CA ASP A 246 0.33 21.97 -0.31
C ASP A 246 -0.70 21.63 -1.38
N VAL A 247 -0.78 20.36 -1.76
CA VAL A 247 -1.79 19.87 -2.69
C VAL A 247 -3.09 19.65 -1.90
N HIS A 248 -4.12 20.43 -2.20
CA HIS A 248 -5.39 20.36 -1.47
C HIS A 248 -6.12 19.02 -1.73
N ASN A 249 -6.26 18.65 -2.98
CA ASN A 249 -6.77 17.33 -3.40
C ASN A 249 -5.69 16.59 -4.19
N PRO A 250 -5.06 15.57 -3.60
CA PRO A 250 -3.98 14.84 -4.27
C PRO A 250 -4.47 13.76 -5.25
N LEU A 251 -5.79 13.48 -5.28
CA LEU A 251 -6.32 12.37 -6.07
C LEU A 251 -6.29 12.68 -7.58
N ILE A 252 -5.71 11.74 -8.33
CA ILE A 252 -5.68 11.80 -9.80
C ILE A 252 -6.18 10.47 -10.41
N CYS A 253 -6.69 10.57 -11.60
CA CYS A 253 -7.07 9.41 -12.41
C CYS A 253 -5.84 8.54 -12.72
N PRO A 254 -5.83 7.24 -12.41
CA PRO A 254 -4.68 6.36 -12.71
C PRO A 254 -4.44 6.18 -14.22
N ILE A 255 -5.41 6.49 -15.07
CA ILE A 255 -5.31 6.37 -16.54
C ILE A 255 -4.81 7.66 -17.16
N THR A 256 -5.51 8.78 -16.90
CA THR A 256 -5.26 10.06 -17.59
C THR A 256 -4.34 11.00 -16.80
N LYS A 257 -4.05 10.66 -15.52
CA LYS A 257 -3.27 11.51 -14.59
C LYS A 257 -3.87 12.90 -14.34
N THR A 258 -5.15 13.07 -14.64
CA THR A 258 -5.90 14.31 -14.40
C THR A 258 -6.63 14.24 -13.05
N PRO A 259 -7.03 15.40 -12.45
CA PRO A 259 -7.68 15.42 -11.15
C PRO A 259 -8.95 14.59 -11.07
N LEU A 260 -9.18 13.97 -9.91
CA LEU A 260 -10.42 13.29 -9.57
C LEU A 260 -11.24 14.16 -8.61
N GLU A 261 -12.51 14.36 -8.95
CA GLU A 261 -13.49 15.07 -8.13
C GLU A 261 -14.57 14.10 -7.62
N LEU A 262 -15.00 14.27 -6.36
CA LEU A 262 -16.13 13.51 -5.82
C LEU A 262 -17.45 14.11 -6.34
N ILE A 263 -18.16 13.37 -7.17
CA ILE A 263 -19.45 13.76 -7.76
C ILE A 263 -20.43 12.59 -7.61
N ARG A 264 -21.63 12.83 -7.11
CA ARG A 264 -22.71 11.81 -6.97
C ARG A 264 -22.21 10.49 -6.33
N ASN A 265 -21.41 10.60 -5.25
CA ASN A 265 -20.85 9.44 -4.54
C ASN A 265 -19.93 8.54 -5.40
N SER A 266 -19.23 9.13 -6.37
CA SER A 266 -18.19 8.47 -7.19
C SER A 266 -17.08 9.46 -7.50
N PHE A 267 -15.89 8.97 -7.80
CA PHE A 267 -14.80 9.83 -8.27
C PHE A 267 -14.86 9.94 -9.79
N PHE A 268 -14.79 11.15 -10.29
CA PHE A 268 -14.91 11.47 -11.72
C PHE A 268 -13.75 12.37 -12.18
N THR A 269 -13.23 12.12 -13.37
CA THR A 269 -12.30 13.02 -14.05
C THR A 269 -12.96 13.64 -15.28
N LYS A 270 -12.99 14.98 -15.29
CA LYS A 270 -13.62 15.76 -16.37
C LYS A 270 -12.91 15.57 -17.71
N GLU A 271 -11.59 15.55 -17.69
CA GLU A 271 -10.79 15.40 -18.90
C GLU A 271 -10.79 13.95 -19.42
N GLY A 272 -10.88 12.98 -18.53
CA GLY A 272 -10.90 11.57 -18.90
C GLY A 272 -12.28 11.01 -19.17
N LEU A 273 -13.35 11.68 -18.71
CA LEU A 273 -14.74 11.20 -18.74
C LEU A 273 -14.88 9.79 -18.13
N LEU A 274 -14.10 9.53 -17.06
CA LEU A 274 -14.04 8.26 -16.37
C LEU A 274 -14.59 8.41 -14.95
N VAL A 275 -15.39 7.42 -14.53
CA VAL A 275 -15.95 7.31 -13.19
C VAL A 275 -15.33 6.12 -12.47
N TYR A 276 -14.99 6.33 -11.20
CA TYR A 276 -14.53 5.31 -10.28
C TYR A 276 -15.54 5.16 -9.15
N PRO A 277 -16.13 3.97 -8.95
CA PRO A 277 -17.20 3.77 -7.98
C PRO A 277 -16.66 3.78 -6.54
N ILE A 278 -17.53 4.13 -5.60
CA ILE A 278 -17.33 3.89 -4.18
C ILE A 278 -18.25 2.73 -3.78
N ILE A 279 -17.66 1.60 -3.39
CA ILE A 279 -18.40 0.40 -3.01
C ILE A 279 -18.28 0.21 -1.49
N ASP A 280 -19.39 0.25 -0.77
CA ASP A 280 -19.47 0.13 0.69
C ASP A 280 -18.44 1.02 1.42
N GLY A 281 -18.33 2.29 0.98
CA GLY A 281 -17.43 3.29 1.52
C GLY A 281 -15.97 3.18 1.04
N VAL A 282 -15.61 2.19 0.22
CA VAL A 282 -14.28 2.01 -0.36
C VAL A 282 -14.22 2.62 -1.76
N PRO A 283 -13.46 3.71 -2.00
CA PRO A 283 -13.16 4.19 -3.34
C PRO A 283 -12.36 3.15 -4.13
N CYS A 284 -12.86 2.74 -5.28
CA CYS A 284 -12.24 1.73 -6.15
C CYS A 284 -11.40 2.42 -7.22
N LEU A 285 -10.13 2.77 -6.90
CA LEU A 285 -9.28 3.61 -7.75
C LEU A 285 -8.23 2.81 -8.56
N LEU A 286 -8.45 1.51 -8.76
CA LEU A 286 -7.63 0.73 -9.69
C LEU A 286 -7.96 1.13 -11.13
N ARG A 287 -6.98 1.05 -12.03
CA ARG A 287 -7.15 1.31 -13.46
C ARG A 287 -8.36 0.56 -14.06
N ASP A 288 -8.52 -0.70 -13.69
CA ASP A 288 -9.56 -1.58 -14.22
C ASP A 288 -10.94 -1.35 -13.59
N ASN A 289 -11.05 -0.46 -12.62
CA ASN A 289 -12.34 -0.04 -12.05
C ASN A 289 -12.95 1.17 -12.77
N ALA A 290 -12.26 1.73 -13.77
CA ALA A 290 -12.72 2.88 -14.53
C ALA A 290 -13.93 2.52 -15.41
N ILE A 291 -14.97 3.32 -15.30
CA ILE A 291 -16.19 3.24 -16.13
C ILE A 291 -16.17 4.43 -17.08
N ILE A 292 -16.31 4.20 -18.39
CA ILE A 292 -16.47 5.26 -19.37
C ILE A 292 -17.86 5.85 -19.20
N ALA A 293 -17.95 7.15 -18.90
CA ALA A 293 -19.21 7.83 -18.57
C ALA A 293 -19.22 9.26 -19.11
N THR A 294 -19.30 9.39 -20.42
CA THR A 294 -19.19 10.67 -21.13
C THR A 294 -20.30 11.68 -20.78
N HIS A 295 -21.43 11.21 -20.25
CA HIS A 295 -22.60 12.01 -19.86
C HIS A 295 -22.82 12.00 -18.32
N TYR A 296 -21.82 11.62 -17.53
CA TYR A 296 -22.00 11.44 -16.08
C TYR A 296 -22.48 12.69 -15.35
N VAL A 297 -22.08 13.85 -15.81
CA VAL A 297 -22.46 15.15 -15.18
C VAL A 297 -23.69 15.83 -15.79
N ASP A 298 -24.29 15.21 -16.80
CA ASP A 298 -25.49 15.75 -17.44
C ASP A 298 -26.68 15.74 -16.46
N ASN A 299 -27.61 16.66 -16.68
CA ASN A 299 -28.87 16.69 -15.94
C ASN A 299 -29.94 15.88 -16.72
N PHE A 300 -30.40 14.78 -16.11
CA PHE A 300 -31.38 13.86 -16.69
C PHE A 300 -32.83 14.15 -16.22
N GLU A 301 -33.07 15.24 -15.47
CA GLU A 301 -34.42 15.55 -14.94
C GLU A 301 -35.45 15.92 -16.00
N ASN A 302 -34.97 16.22 -17.21
CA ASN A 302 -35.81 16.67 -18.31
C ASN A 302 -35.92 15.67 -19.49
N ILE A 303 -35.66 14.37 -19.22
CA ILE A 303 -35.80 13.33 -20.26
C ILE A 303 -37.17 12.66 -20.16
#